data_40d00478415387f4e3ed59644b79dff8
#
_entry.id   40d00478415387f4e3ed59644b79dff8
#
_cell.length_a   1.000
_cell.length_b   1.000
_cell.length_c   1.000
_cell.angle_alpha   90.00
_cell.angle_beta   90.00
_cell.angle_gamma   90.00
#
_symmetry.space_group_name_H-M   'P 1'
#
loop_
_entity.id
_entity.type
_entity.pdbx_description
1 polymer ?
#
loop_
_entity_poly.entity_id
_entity_poly.type
_entity_poly.pdbx_seq_one_letter_code
_entity_poly.pdbx_strand_id
1 'polypeptide(L)'
;SMEIQMNKRTADYIADQLVDQILSGAIRGGTPLKQEELSGLLGASRIPVREALQIIEHQGLAVRLATRHVVTADFSDAHIREIYGIIGDIERRVLCDLAASEQQGENPGIFVEETLTELEFHRRIYGMTDNAYVRNILKNAVECYVRFAIGLPRQETGSADAEYRKGTEWQEGFWQKREVKSRQLSADELRGAAAQMEPYYEELAARVVTERGKHQ
;
A
#
# COMPACT_ATOMS: atom_id res chain seq x y z
N SER A 1 4.96 4.14 -28.65
CA SER A 1 6.35 4.09 -29.08
C SER A 1 7.26 3.78 -27.88
N MET A 2 8.47 3.33 -28.13
CA MET A 2 9.46 2.97 -27.11
C MET A 2 9.79 4.15 -26.19
N GLU A 3 9.85 5.37 -26.69
CA GLU A 3 10.09 6.60 -25.93
C GLU A 3 8.96 6.88 -24.92
N ILE A 4 7.71 6.69 -25.30
CA ILE A 4 6.56 6.84 -24.39
C ILE A 4 6.62 5.81 -23.26
N GLN A 5 7.01 4.56 -23.56
CA GLN A 5 7.17 3.53 -22.52
C GLN A 5 8.35 3.80 -21.58
N MET A 6 9.46 4.32 -22.11
CA MET A 6 10.62 4.72 -21.30
C MET A 6 10.25 5.87 -20.34
N ASN A 7 9.57 6.89 -20.85
CA ASN A 7 9.12 8.02 -20.03
C ASN A 7 8.14 7.58 -18.93
N LYS A 8 7.21 6.67 -19.25
CA LYS A 8 6.27 6.11 -18.27
C LYS A 8 6.98 5.34 -17.16
N ARG A 9 7.93 4.47 -17.50
CA ARG A 9 8.74 3.74 -16.50
C ARG A 9 9.55 4.68 -15.62
N THR A 10 10.11 5.73 -16.22
CA THR A 10 10.86 6.76 -15.46
C THR A 10 9.94 7.55 -14.55
N ALA A 11 8.74 7.92 -14.99
CA ALA A 11 7.74 8.60 -14.16
C ALA A 11 7.30 7.75 -12.97
N ASP A 12 7.02 6.47 -13.19
CA ASP A 12 6.65 5.53 -12.11
C ASP A 12 7.78 5.36 -11.09
N TYR A 13 9.01 5.24 -11.56
CA TYR A 13 10.20 5.15 -10.69
C TYR A 13 10.38 6.42 -9.85
N ILE A 14 10.27 7.60 -10.47
CA ILE A 14 10.35 8.89 -9.76
C ILE A 14 9.23 9.01 -8.74
N ALA A 15 8.00 8.64 -9.11
CA ALA A 15 6.87 8.64 -8.20
C ALA A 15 7.12 7.76 -6.98
N ASP A 16 7.61 6.54 -7.16
CA ASP A 16 7.95 5.62 -6.06
C ASP A 16 9.02 6.21 -5.13
N GLN A 17 10.04 6.86 -5.68
CA GLN A 17 11.07 7.56 -4.89
C GLN A 17 10.46 8.70 -4.06
N LEU A 18 9.58 9.50 -4.66
CA LEU A 18 8.90 10.59 -3.96
C LEU A 18 7.95 10.07 -2.88
N VAL A 19 7.21 9.00 -3.15
CA VAL A 19 6.36 8.31 -2.17
C VAL A 19 7.17 7.91 -0.94
N ASP A 20 8.30 7.26 -1.13
CA ASP A 20 9.16 6.78 -0.04
C ASP A 20 9.71 7.97 0.78
N GLN A 21 10.10 9.05 0.14
CA GLN A 21 10.59 10.27 0.79
C GLN A 21 9.50 11.02 1.57
N ILE A 22 8.29 11.06 1.04
CA ILE A 22 7.16 11.75 1.68
C ILE A 22 6.60 10.92 2.84
N LEU A 23 6.36 9.63 2.64
CA LEU A 23 5.83 8.76 3.68
C LEU A 23 6.83 8.51 4.81
N SER A 24 8.12 8.46 4.54
CA SER A 24 9.16 8.39 5.58
C SER A 24 9.30 9.68 6.38
N GLY A 25 8.79 10.79 5.89
CA GLY A 25 9.00 12.11 6.50
C GLY A 25 10.32 12.78 6.11
N ALA A 26 11.14 12.18 5.26
CA ALA A 26 12.37 12.78 4.75
C ALA A 26 12.11 14.08 3.97
N ILE A 27 11.01 14.11 3.20
CA ILE A 27 10.44 15.36 2.68
C ILE A 27 9.31 15.78 3.64
N ARG A 28 9.45 16.94 4.26
CA ARG A 28 8.46 17.46 5.22
C ARG A 28 7.17 17.90 4.52
N GLY A 29 6.05 17.81 5.25
CA GLY A 29 4.78 18.36 4.80
C GLY A 29 4.88 19.83 4.44
N GLY A 30 4.16 20.25 3.40
CA GLY A 30 4.17 21.61 2.89
C GLY A 30 5.42 21.98 2.08
N THR A 31 6.33 21.06 1.83
CA THR A 31 7.53 21.30 1.01
C THR A 31 7.13 21.52 -0.45
N PRO A 32 7.55 22.64 -1.09
CA PRO A 32 7.31 22.84 -2.51
C PRO A 32 8.00 21.78 -3.36
N LEU A 33 7.26 21.22 -4.31
CA LEU A 33 7.75 20.24 -5.28
C LEU A 33 7.84 20.91 -6.65
N LYS A 34 9.00 21.49 -6.92
CA LYS A 34 9.25 22.22 -8.17
C LYS A 34 9.81 21.28 -9.22
N GLN A 35 9.11 21.18 -10.36
CA GLN A 35 9.48 20.33 -11.49
C GLN A 35 10.93 20.56 -11.94
N GLU A 36 11.37 21.80 -12.02
CA GLU A 36 12.71 22.16 -12.46
C GLU A 36 13.81 21.69 -11.49
N GLU A 37 13.61 21.90 -10.19
CA GLU A 37 14.53 21.45 -9.15
C GLU A 37 14.62 19.92 -9.12
N LEU A 38 13.47 19.23 -9.18
CA LEU A 38 13.44 17.76 -9.20
C LEU A 38 14.08 17.19 -10.44
N SER A 39 13.88 17.80 -11.61
CA SER A 39 14.56 17.40 -12.85
C SER A 39 16.07 17.49 -12.72
N GLY A 40 16.58 18.57 -12.12
CA GLY A 40 18.01 18.75 -11.87
C GLY A 40 18.57 17.72 -10.86
N LEU A 41 17.87 17.51 -9.74
CA LEU A 41 18.32 16.57 -8.69
C LEU A 41 18.29 15.11 -9.15
N LEU A 42 17.30 14.73 -9.96
CA LEU A 42 17.10 13.35 -10.41
C LEU A 42 17.78 13.04 -11.74
N GLY A 43 18.37 14.03 -12.39
CA GLY A 43 18.96 13.86 -13.72
C GLY A 43 17.96 13.40 -14.79
N ALA A 44 16.67 13.75 -14.60
CA ALA A 44 15.57 13.35 -15.47
C ALA A 44 15.02 14.54 -16.27
N SER A 45 14.39 14.28 -17.41
CA SER A 45 13.71 15.32 -18.17
C SER A 45 12.44 15.81 -17.44
N ARG A 46 11.92 16.98 -17.84
CA ARG A 46 10.75 17.58 -17.18
C ARG A 46 9.46 16.78 -17.38
N ILE A 47 9.34 16.03 -18.47
CA ILE A 47 8.13 15.25 -18.79
C ILE A 47 7.86 14.16 -17.74
N PRO A 48 8.76 13.20 -17.50
CA PRO A 48 8.53 12.16 -16.50
C PRO A 48 8.43 12.72 -15.08
N VAL A 49 9.10 13.83 -14.75
CA VAL A 49 8.96 14.49 -13.45
C VAL A 49 7.55 15.06 -13.27
N ARG A 50 7.01 15.72 -14.30
CA ARG A 50 5.63 16.22 -14.27
C ARG A 50 4.61 15.10 -14.12
N GLU A 51 4.79 14.00 -14.84
CA GLU A 51 3.93 12.83 -14.72
C GLU A 51 4.01 12.20 -13.33
N ALA A 52 5.20 12.09 -12.77
CA ALA A 52 5.39 11.60 -11.40
C ALA A 52 4.69 12.48 -10.36
N LEU A 53 4.77 13.80 -10.49
CA LEU A 53 4.03 14.73 -9.62
C LEU A 53 2.52 14.56 -9.73
N GLN A 54 2.00 14.32 -10.93
CA GLN A 54 0.59 14.00 -11.12
C GLN A 54 0.20 12.68 -10.44
N ILE A 55 1.05 11.66 -10.52
CA ILE A 55 0.81 10.37 -9.86
C ILE A 55 0.69 10.58 -8.35
N ILE A 56 1.65 11.23 -7.70
CA ILE A 56 1.62 11.42 -6.25
C ILE A 56 0.51 12.38 -5.78
N GLU A 57 0.10 13.32 -6.61
CA GLU A 57 -1.07 14.17 -6.38
C GLU A 57 -2.36 13.34 -6.36
N HIS A 58 -2.52 12.40 -7.29
CA HIS A 58 -3.63 11.45 -7.31
C HIS A 58 -3.63 10.47 -6.13
N GLN A 59 -2.46 10.16 -5.61
CA GLN A 59 -2.30 9.31 -4.42
C GLN A 59 -2.54 10.07 -3.11
N GLY A 60 -2.79 11.37 -3.15
CA GLY A 60 -3.00 12.20 -1.97
C GLY A 60 -1.72 12.60 -1.23
N LEU A 61 -0.54 12.34 -1.80
CA LEU A 61 0.77 12.67 -1.20
C LEU A 61 1.26 14.07 -1.52
N ALA A 62 0.65 14.72 -2.49
CA ALA A 62 0.92 16.10 -2.87
C ALA A 62 -0.40 16.84 -3.08
N VAL A 63 -0.38 18.14 -2.86
CA VAL A 63 -1.53 19.04 -2.96
C VAL A 63 -1.20 20.17 -3.92
N ARG A 64 -2.09 20.41 -4.86
CA ARG A 64 -2.01 21.58 -5.74
C ARG A 64 -2.71 22.77 -5.10
N LEU A 65 -1.94 23.82 -4.84
CA LEU A 65 -2.47 25.06 -4.28
C LEU A 65 -3.23 25.88 -5.33
N ALA A 66 -4.01 26.86 -4.87
CA ALA A 66 -4.71 27.81 -5.74
C ALA A 66 -3.75 28.58 -6.68
N THR A 67 -2.51 28.78 -6.26
CA THR A 67 -1.41 29.36 -7.04
C THR A 67 -0.85 28.42 -8.12
N ARG A 68 -1.40 27.20 -8.26
CA ARG A 68 -0.93 26.10 -9.10
C ARG A 68 0.41 25.47 -8.68
N HIS A 69 1.03 25.93 -7.61
CA HIS A 69 2.20 25.26 -7.03
C HIS A 69 1.77 23.93 -6.37
N VAL A 70 2.64 22.93 -6.48
CA VAL A 70 2.44 21.64 -5.84
C VAL A 70 3.33 21.57 -4.60
N VAL A 71 2.75 21.16 -3.49
CA VAL A 71 3.44 20.98 -2.21
C VAL A 71 3.15 19.58 -1.68
N THR A 72 4.05 19.03 -0.86
CA THR A 72 3.80 17.78 -0.17
C THR A 72 2.63 17.91 0.78
N ALA A 73 1.80 16.88 0.86
CA ALA A 73 0.76 16.78 1.89
C ALA A 73 1.41 16.74 3.28
N ASP A 74 0.75 17.34 4.25
CA ASP A 74 1.19 17.33 5.65
C ASP A 74 0.37 16.30 6.43
N PHE A 75 1.04 15.22 6.86
CA PHE A 75 0.42 14.13 7.58
C PHE A 75 0.82 14.15 9.06
N SER A 76 -0.16 14.23 9.94
CA SER A 76 0.00 13.87 11.34
C SER A 76 0.05 12.34 11.52
N ASP A 77 0.51 11.88 12.67
CA ASP A 77 0.44 10.46 13.02
C ASP A 77 -0.99 9.91 12.98
N ALA A 78 -1.97 10.73 13.39
CA ALA A 78 -3.38 10.39 13.31
C ALA A 78 -3.85 10.21 11.85
N HIS A 79 -3.40 11.07 10.93
CA HIS A 79 -3.69 10.94 9.51
C HIS A 79 -3.09 9.63 8.93
N ILE A 80 -1.87 9.28 9.31
CA ILE A 80 -1.24 8.03 8.87
C ILE A 80 -2.08 6.83 9.35
N ARG A 81 -2.47 6.79 10.61
CA ARG A 81 -3.33 5.71 11.15
C ARG A 81 -4.68 5.63 10.46
N GLU A 82 -5.28 6.77 10.17
CA GLU A 82 -6.56 6.85 9.44
C GLU A 82 -6.43 6.28 8.02
N ILE A 83 -5.37 6.65 7.27
CA ILE A 83 -5.13 6.15 5.91
C ILE A 83 -5.05 4.62 5.90
N TYR A 84 -4.20 4.03 6.74
CA TYR A 84 -4.03 2.58 6.79
C TYR A 84 -5.29 1.87 7.30
N GLY A 85 -6.00 2.45 8.25
CA GLY A 85 -7.29 1.93 8.73
C GLY A 85 -8.34 1.86 7.63
N ILE A 86 -8.46 2.89 6.82
CA ILE A 86 -9.40 2.93 5.66
C ILE A 86 -9.03 1.86 4.62
N ILE A 87 -7.75 1.70 4.31
CA ILE A 87 -7.28 0.65 3.38
C ILE A 87 -7.68 -0.73 3.91
N GLY A 88 -7.44 -0.98 5.20
CA GLY A 88 -7.83 -2.22 5.86
C GLY A 88 -9.32 -2.49 5.82
N ASP A 89 -10.14 -1.47 6.02
CA ASP A 89 -11.60 -1.59 5.94
C ASP A 89 -12.08 -1.98 4.55
N ILE A 90 -11.47 -1.42 3.50
CA ILE A 90 -11.82 -1.76 2.12
C ILE A 90 -11.39 -3.20 1.80
N GLU A 91 -10.17 -3.60 2.16
CA GLU A 91 -9.72 -4.99 1.95
C GLU A 91 -10.58 -5.99 2.71
N ARG A 92 -10.91 -5.71 3.97
CA ARG A 92 -11.81 -6.53 4.77
C ARG A 92 -13.16 -6.75 4.07
N ARG A 93 -13.73 -5.68 3.53
CA ARG A 93 -15.00 -5.76 2.77
C ARG A 93 -14.85 -6.66 1.55
N VAL A 94 -13.81 -6.49 0.76
CA VAL A 94 -13.55 -7.34 -0.41
C VAL A 94 -13.41 -8.80 -0.02
N LEU A 95 -12.65 -9.10 1.04
CA LEU A 95 -12.48 -10.48 1.52
C LEU A 95 -13.79 -11.11 2.01
N CYS A 96 -14.64 -10.35 2.70
CA CYS A 96 -15.98 -10.82 3.11
C CYS A 96 -16.88 -11.13 1.91
N ASP A 97 -16.85 -10.26 0.90
CA ASP A 97 -17.64 -10.47 -0.32
C ASP A 97 -17.15 -11.69 -1.09
N LEU A 98 -15.84 -11.89 -1.18
CA LEU A 98 -15.24 -13.09 -1.79
C LEU A 98 -15.59 -14.36 -1.02
N ALA A 99 -15.61 -14.32 0.30
CA ALA A 99 -16.00 -15.45 1.13
C ALA A 99 -17.46 -15.86 0.88
N ALA A 100 -18.36 -14.87 0.76
CA ALA A 100 -19.77 -15.13 0.45
C ALA A 100 -19.95 -15.74 -0.96
N SER A 101 -19.24 -15.23 -1.97
CA SER A 101 -19.28 -15.75 -3.34
C SER A 101 -18.68 -17.15 -3.43
N GLU A 102 -17.61 -17.44 -2.70
CA GLU A 102 -16.97 -18.75 -2.66
C GLU A 102 -17.93 -19.82 -2.09
N GLN A 103 -18.66 -19.49 -1.02
CA GLN A 103 -19.68 -20.40 -0.47
C GLN A 103 -20.81 -20.73 -1.46
N GLN A 104 -21.12 -19.82 -2.38
CA GLN A 104 -22.13 -20.03 -3.42
C GLN A 104 -21.55 -20.74 -4.67
N GLY A 105 -20.24 -20.98 -4.71
CA GLY A 105 -19.56 -21.57 -5.86
C GLY A 105 -19.48 -20.65 -7.08
N GLU A 106 -19.65 -19.34 -6.89
CA GLU A 106 -19.72 -18.34 -7.96
C GLU A 106 -18.37 -17.70 -8.28
N ASN A 107 -17.37 -17.86 -7.40
CA ASN A 107 -16.07 -17.19 -7.54
C ASN A 107 -14.91 -18.20 -7.45
N PRO A 108 -13.89 -18.10 -8.32
CA PRO A 108 -12.70 -18.95 -8.24
C PRO A 108 -11.86 -18.73 -6.96
N GLY A 109 -12.16 -17.67 -6.18
CA GLY A 109 -11.46 -17.38 -4.94
C GLY A 109 -10.02 -16.89 -5.11
N ILE A 110 -9.29 -16.79 -3.99
CA ILE A 110 -7.88 -16.43 -3.97
C ILE A 110 -7.03 -17.70 -3.88
N PHE A 111 -6.11 -17.86 -4.82
CA PHE A 111 -5.10 -18.91 -4.80
C PHE A 111 -3.86 -18.44 -4.06
N VAL A 112 -3.29 -19.32 -3.26
CA VAL A 112 -2.02 -19.10 -2.56
C VAL A 112 -1.04 -20.21 -2.88
N GLU A 113 0.21 -19.85 -2.99
CA GLU A 113 1.33 -20.73 -3.25
C GLU A 113 2.54 -20.41 -2.37
N GLU A 114 3.48 -21.32 -2.28
CA GLU A 114 4.65 -21.20 -1.40
C GLU A 114 5.49 -19.93 -1.68
N THR A 115 5.53 -19.47 -2.93
CA THR A 115 6.32 -18.31 -3.36
C THR A 115 5.57 -16.99 -3.29
N LEU A 116 4.30 -16.99 -2.86
CA LEU A 116 3.48 -15.79 -2.79
C LEU A 116 4.01 -14.85 -1.72
N THR A 117 4.38 -13.62 -2.12
CA THR A 117 4.81 -12.58 -1.20
C THR A 117 3.62 -11.88 -0.54
N GLU A 118 3.88 -11.18 0.56
CA GLU A 118 2.88 -10.38 1.26
C GLU A 118 2.24 -9.33 0.33
N LEU A 119 3.04 -8.61 -0.45
CA LEU A 119 2.54 -7.62 -1.41
C LEU A 119 1.69 -8.25 -2.53
N GLU A 120 2.13 -9.40 -3.06
CA GLU A 120 1.36 -10.13 -4.07
C GLU A 120 0.01 -10.62 -3.55
N PHE A 121 -0.09 -10.97 -2.26
CA PHE A 121 -1.37 -11.30 -1.64
C PHE A 121 -2.35 -10.12 -1.70
N HIS A 122 -1.92 -8.92 -1.34
CA HIS A 122 -2.73 -7.71 -1.49
C HIS A 122 -3.14 -7.44 -2.94
N ARG A 123 -2.24 -7.68 -3.88
CA ARG A 123 -2.54 -7.58 -5.32
C ARG A 123 -3.61 -8.57 -5.75
N ARG A 124 -3.63 -9.78 -5.19
CA ARG A 124 -4.69 -10.76 -5.44
C ARG A 124 -6.03 -10.32 -4.86
N ILE A 125 -6.04 -9.69 -3.68
CA ILE A 125 -7.26 -9.15 -3.10
C ILE A 125 -7.91 -8.14 -4.06
N TYR A 126 -7.21 -7.11 -4.48
CA TYR A 126 -7.81 -6.12 -5.37
C TYR A 126 -8.08 -6.68 -6.78
N GLY A 127 -7.30 -7.66 -7.23
CA GLY A 127 -7.51 -8.32 -8.51
C GLY A 127 -8.79 -9.15 -8.59
N MET A 128 -9.32 -9.59 -7.45
CA MET A 128 -10.52 -10.44 -7.37
C MET A 128 -11.85 -9.68 -7.30
N THR A 129 -11.85 -8.40 -6.97
CA THR A 129 -13.10 -7.63 -7.01
C THR A 129 -13.51 -7.34 -8.46
N ASP A 130 -14.77 -7.51 -8.78
CA ASP A 130 -15.38 -7.17 -10.07
C ASP A 130 -15.75 -5.68 -10.18
N ASN A 131 -15.76 -4.97 -9.05
CA ASN A 131 -16.03 -3.53 -9.01
C ASN A 131 -14.76 -2.74 -9.41
N ALA A 132 -14.78 -2.19 -10.63
CA ALA A 132 -13.65 -1.43 -11.18
C ALA A 132 -13.24 -0.23 -10.30
N TYR A 133 -14.19 0.42 -9.65
CA TYR A 133 -13.92 1.54 -8.74
C TYR A 133 -13.14 1.08 -7.50
N VAL A 134 -13.60 0.03 -6.85
CA VAL A 134 -12.94 -0.55 -5.66
C VAL A 134 -11.55 -1.07 -6.03
N ARG A 135 -11.43 -1.75 -7.18
CA ARG A 135 -10.13 -2.24 -7.69
C ARG A 135 -9.14 -1.10 -7.87
N ASN A 136 -9.55 0.01 -8.46
CA ASN A 136 -8.68 1.15 -8.70
C ASN A 136 -8.24 1.82 -7.38
N ILE A 137 -9.15 2.01 -6.44
CA ILE A 137 -8.82 2.58 -5.12
C ILE A 137 -7.82 1.67 -4.40
N LEU A 138 -8.09 0.37 -4.31
CA LEU A 138 -7.19 -0.56 -3.65
C LEU A 138 -5.85 -0.69 -4.37
N LYS A 139 -5.84 -0.75 -5.68
CA LYS A 139 -4.60 -0.79 -6.45
C LYS A 139 -3.71 0.42 -6.13
N ASN A 140 -4.26 1.62 -6.17
CA ASN A 140 -3.51 2.84 -5.82
C ASN A 140 -3.00 2.79 -4.37
N ALA A 141 -3.84 2.39 -3.42
CA ALA A 141 -3.46 2.28 -2.02
C ALA A 141 -2.39 1.22 -1.78
N VAL A 142 -2.54 0.05 -2.36
CA VAL A 142 -1.60 -1.07 -2.20
C VAL A 142 -0.25 -0.76 -2.84
N GLU A 143 -0.23 -0.31 -4.08
CA GLU A 143 1.02 -0.04 -4.81
C GLU A 143 1.79 1.18 -4.26
N CYS A 144 1.15 2.02 -3.45
CA CYS A 144 1.75 3.18 -2.80
C CYS A 144 1.97 2.95 -1.30
N TYR A 145 0.92 3.03 -0.51
CA TYR A 145 0.98 3.04 0.96
C TYR A 145 1.36 1.68 1.55
N VAL A 146 0.75 0.61 1.09
CA VAL A 146 1.01 -0.75 1.61
C VAL A 146 2.40 -1.22 1.22
N ARG A 147 2.78 -1.03 -0.03
CA ARG A 147 4.14 -1.34 -0.52
C ARG A 147 5.20 -0.65 0.34
N PHE A 148 5.03 0.64 0.62
CA PHE A 148 5.97 1.39 1.46
C PHE A 148 6.06 0.79 2.87
N ALA A 149 4.93 0.57 3.54
CA ALA A 149 4.90 0.07 4.91
C ALA A 149 5.47 -1.35 5.05
N ILE A 150 5.18 -2.23 4.10
CA ILE A 150 5.73 -3.61 4.06
C ILE A 150 7.26 -3.60 3.93
N GLY A 151 7.81 -2.62 3.21
CA GLY A 151 9.26 -2.46 3.06
C GLY A 151 9.99 -1.98 4.31
N LEU A 152 9.27 -1.50 5.32
CA LEU A 152 9.85 -1.04 6.58
C LEU A 152 10.12 -2.21 7.55
N PRO A 153 11.13 -2.08 8.45
CA PRO A 153 11.37 -3.07 9.49
C PRO A 153 10.17 -3.24 10.40
N ARG A 154 9.87 -4.48 10.78
CA ARG A 154 8.90 -4.77 11.84
C ARG A 154 9.40 -4.20 13.17
N GLN A 155 8.47 -3.68 13.97
CA GLN A 155 8.82 -3.17 15.29
C GLN A 155 8.94 -4.33 16.28
N GLU A 156 10.06 -4.38 16.99
CA GLU A 156 10.17 -5.17 18.21
C GLU A 156 9.53 -4.36 19.34
N THR A 157 8.25 -4.59 19.62
CA THR A 157 7.55 -3.91 20.71
C THR A 157 7.30 -4.86 21.88
N GLY A 158 7.55 -4.36 23.10
CA GLY A 158 7.25 -5.08 24.33
C GLY A 158 5.73 -5.22 24.53
N SER A 159 5.29 -5.95 25.49
CA SER A 159 3.98 -6.35 26.03
C SER A 159 2.66 -6.17 25.25
N ALA A 160 2.55 -5.28 24.28
CA ALA A 160 1.50 -5.29 23.24
C ALA A 160 1.66 -6.48 22.26
N ASP A 161 2.81 -7.14 22.36
CA ASP A 161 3.25 -8.23 21.49
C ASP A 161 2.40 -9.50 21.54
N ALA A 162 1.68 -9.77 22.63
CA ALA A 162 0.96 -11.04 22.73
C ALA A 162 -0.31 -11.06 21.87
N GLU A 163 -0.98 -9.91 21.76
CA GLU A 163 -2.18 -9.76 20.94
C GLU A 163 -1.79 -9.56 19.47
N TYR A 164 -0.67 -8.87 19.23
CA TYR A 164 -0.08 -8.67 17.92
C TYR A 164 0.52 -9.97 17.36
N ARG A 165 1.22 -10.77 18.16
CA ARG A 165 1.71 -12.10 17.75
C ARG A 165 0.60 -13.03 17.30
N LYS A 166 -0.59 -12.94 17.90
CA LYS A 166 -1.77 -13.66 17.37
C LYS A 166 -2.18 -13.19 15.97
N GLY A 167 -2.00 -11.91 15.66
CA GLY A 167 -2.24 -11.35 14.33
C GLY A 167 -1.19 -11.76 13.29
N THR A 168 0.09 -11.86 13.71
CA THR A 168 1.21 -12.32 12.84
C THR A 168 1.31 -13.84 12.76
N GLU A 169 0.90 -14.56 13.81
CA GLU A 169 0.73 -16.03 13.75
C GLU A 169 -0.23 -16.44 12.63
N TRP A 170 -1.20 -15.59 12.29
CA TRP A 170 -2.04 -15.81 11.14
C TRP A 170 -1.23 -15.71 9.83
N GLN A 171 -0.43 -14.66 9.66
CA GLN A 171 0.44 -14.52 8.49
C GLN A 171 1.48 -15.63 8.44
N GLU A 172 2.14 -15.92 9.56
CA GLU A 172 3.09 -17.00 9.67
C GLU A 172 2.43 -18.37 9.49
N GLY A 173 1.29 -18.62 10.09
CA GLY A 173 0.51 -19.84 9.90
C GLY A 173 -0.08 -19.98 8.49
N PHE A 174 -0.44 -18.87 7.86
CA PHE A 174 -0.92 -18.80 6.50
C PHE A 174 0.20 -19.09 5.50
N TRP A 175 1.40 -18.52 5.74
CA TRP A 175 2.59 -18.73 4.91
C TRP A 175 3.36 -20.02 5.24
N GLN A 176 3.22 -20.55 6.44
CA GLN A 176 3.93 -21.74 6.90
C GLN A 176 3.27 -23.08 6.52
N LYS A 177 2.02 -23.07 6.07
CA LYS A 177 1.40 -24.29 5.49
C LYS A 177 1.96 -24.60 4.09
N ARG A 178 3.26 -24.78 4.02
CA ARG A 178 4.10 -24.82 2.82
C ARG A 178 4.07 -26.13 2.02
N GLU A 179 3.22 -27.07 2.33
CA GLU A 179 3.23 -28.39 1.65
C GLU A 179 2.40 -28.46 0.37
N VAL A 180 1.72 -27.36 -0.02
CA VAL A 180 0.85 -27.36 -1.20
C VAL A 180 1.37 -26.37 -2.22
N LYS A 181 1.70 -26.84 -3.42
CA LYS A 181 2.25 -26.01 -4.52
C LYS A 181 1.33 -24.84 -4.91
N SER A 182 0.03 -25.04 -4.82
CA SER A 182 -0.99 -23.99 -5.02
C SER A 182 -2.31 -24.50 -4.46
N ARG A 183 -3.02 -23.66 -3.70
CA ARG A 183 -4.37 -23.97 -3.21
C ARG A 183 -5.25 -22.73 -3.17
N GLN A 184 -6.54 -22.95 -3.32
CA GLN A 184 -7.56 -21.92 -3.13
C GLN A 184 -7.85 -21.72 -1.64
N LEU A 185 -8.02 -20.46 -1.20
CA LEU A 185 -8.51 -20.16 0.13
C LEU A 185 -10.00 -20.51 0.26
N SER A 186 -10.36 -21.18 1.35
CA SER A 186 -11.76 -21.43 1.69
C SER A 186 -12.46 -20.14 2.14
N ALA A 187 -13.80 -20.16 2.16
CA ALA A 187 -14.59 -19.06 2.71
C ALA A 187 -14.23 -18.75 4.17
N ASP A 188 -13.97 -19.76 4.99
CA ASP A 188 -13.55 -19.58 6.39
C ASP A 188 -12.17 -18.92 6.49
N GLU A 189 -11.23 -19.31 5.63
CA GLU A 189 -9.91 -18.68 5.55
C GLU A 189 -9.99 -17.23 5.08
N LEU A 190 -10.84 -16.92 4.12
CA LEU A 190 -11.10 -15.54 3.67
C LEU A 190 -11.71 -14.68 4.78
N ARG A 191 -12.68 -15.21 5.53
CA ARG A 191 -13.24 -14.54 6.71
C ARG A 191 -12.22 -14.36 7.82
N GLY A 192 -11.36 -15.35 8.05
CA GLY A 192 -10.24 -15.26 8.98
C GLY A 192 -9.26 -14.15 8.58
N ALA A 193 -8.92 -14.06 7.30
CA ALA A 193 -8.12 -12.97 6.76
C ALA A 193 -8.78 -11.60 6.96
N ALA A 194 -10.08 -11.50 6.69
CA ALA A 194 -10.85 -10.27 6.90
C ALA A 194 -10.82 -9.80 8.36
N ALA A 195 -10.95 -10.73 9.31
CA ALA A 195 -10.89 -10.43 10.74
C ALA A 195 -9.51 -9.94 11.20
N GLN A 196 -8.44 -10.29 10.49
CA GLN A 196 -7.07 -9.88 10.82
C GLN A 196 -6.67 -8.54 10.17
N MET A 197 -7.48 -7.96 9.29
CA MET A 197 -7.12 -6.72 8.57
C MET A 197 -6.95 -5.53 9.51
N GLU A 198 -7.77 -5.39 10.53
CA GLU A 198 -7.65 -4.29 11.48
C GLU A 198 -6.31 -4.31 12.23
N PRO A 199 -5.93 -5.36 12.98
CA PRO A 199 -4.64 -5.40 13.65
C PRO A 199 -3.46 -5.37 12.68
N TYR A 200 -3.58 -5.96 11.50
CA TYR A 200 -2.56 -5.92 10.48
C TYR A 200 -2.25 -4.48 10.02
N TYR A 201 -3.28 -3.70 9.70
CA TYR A 201 -3.10 -2.31 9.27
C TYR A 201 -2.72 -1.36 10.39
N GLU A 202 -3.14 -1.62 11.63
CA GLU A 202 -2.64 -0.90 12.80
C GLU A 202 -1.11 -1.05 12.95
N GLU A 203 -0.59 -2.24 12.70
CA GLU A 203 0.84 -2.49 12.73
C GLU A 203 1.57 -1.80 11.57
N LEU A 204 1.06 -1.87 10.34
CA LEU A 204 1.64 -1.15 9.21
C LEU A 204 1.69 0.37 9.47
N ALA A 205 0.62 0.94 10.00
CA ALA A 205 0.59 2.35 10.39
C ALA A 205 1.64 2.68 11.45
N ALA A 206 1.81 1.83 12.45
CA ALA A 206 2.80 2.00 13.50
C ALA A 206 4.24 2.01 12.95
N ARG A 207 4.56 1.15 11.98
CA ARG A 207 5.85 1.17 11.27
C ARG A 207 6.11 2.52 10.62
N VAL A 208 5.12 3.04 9.91
CA VAL A 208 5.24 4.32 9.20
C VAL A 208 5.38 5.47 10.17
N VAL A 209 4.59 5.52 11.24
CA VAL A 209 4.69 6.54 12.30
C VAL A 209 6.09 6.54 12.93
N THR A 210 6.63 5.37 13.23
CA THR A 210 7.99 5.25 13.78
C THR A 210 9.06 5.73 12.81
N GLU A 211 8.95 5.35 11.53
CA GLU A 211 9.89 5.81 10.50
C GLU A 211 9.86 7.33 10.36
N ARG A 212 8.69 7.93 10.36
CA ARG A 212 8.51 9.39 10.32
C ARG A 212 9.13 10.09 11.53
N GLY A 213 9.05 9.49 12.72
CA GLY A 213 9.66 10.01 13.93
C GLY A 213 11.18 10.15 13.87
N LYS A 214 11.86 9.43 12.98
CA LYS A 214 13.32 9.54 12.79
C LYS A 214 13.75 10.82 12.05
N HIS A 215 12.80 11.50 11.41
CA HIS A 215 13.03 12.71 10.61
C HIS A 215 12.45 13.99 11.22
N GLN A 216 11.89 13.88 12.45
CA GLN A 216 11.31 15.03 13.18
C GLN A 216 12.32 15.74 14.07
#